data_47e7f8f334682e27aee2910da1b85983
#
_entry.id   47e7f8f334682e27aee2910da1b85983
#
_cell.length_a   1.000
_cell.length_b   1.000
_cell.length_c   1.000
_cell.angle_alpha   90.00
_cell.angle_beta   90.00
_cell.angle_gamma   90.00
#
_symmetry.space_group_name_H-M   'P 1'
#
loop_
_entity.id
_entity.type
_entity.pdbx_description
1 polymer ?
#
loop_
_entity_poly.entity_id
_entity_poly.type
_entity_poly.pdbx_seq_one_letter_code
_entity_poly.pdbx_strand_id
1 'polypeptide(L)'
;MNSSGIYRKVREVIDVDSRYYLVGGDYPCSNPSLLVCPWSQDILSQLDVAHRSLFPAVLTTQLALDRKGVTFLKPRTSGNSSSYVQSAMEEAHSEEWARQTIRYLSDCERHKKMATFIPSAAVYLPPPTFRPLPLAQWFETVHSNDILSHLDEMKGVITSTYGRILKMDSTKKITKKLAGGIGDSAAWISNIGNEFGQVLNSVLTSGEGAGLEELCQGVVTRYKNAGQAEPEAIYVDRDCCSQSGVSSVAKLFHPWQSAVRLDSFHFMRRFNCGLTTEHHPLYGIFCAKLSSCIFAWDQEDVQRLKEAKRAEWKSSHSGHTPTEEQLMATISPGELKRHCRRRTRGVEEIRGMISGLLESVWELTDTTGLRLVSHDSMRHVWEVQQKHLECLQDPAGVALYTKVGTLQKGGKELDILRCGRGSSSLERTPTVGYSCVFTLQ
;
A
#
# COMPACT_ATOMS: atom_id res chain seq x y z
N MET A 1 -7.88 -42.61 20.83
CA MET A 1 -6.52 -43.09 20.52
C MET A 1 -5.66 -42.89 21.76
N ASN A 2 -4.96 -43.91 22.23
CA ASN A 2 -4.02 -43.76 23.34
C ASN A 2 -2.67 -43.32 22.78
N SER A 3 -2.03 -42.33 23.39
CA SER A 3 -0.69 -41.89 23.01
C SER A 3 0.33 -42.98 23.36
N SER A 4 1.25 -43.29 22.44
CA SER A 4 2.37 -44.22 22.66
C SER A 4 3.66 -43.49 23.10
N GLY A 5 3.58 -42.20 23.31
CA GLY A 5 4.70 -41.39 23.76
C GLY A 5 4.92 -40.13 22.92
N ILE A 6 6.16 -39.69 22.86
CA ILE A 6 6.57 -38.49 22.09
C ILE A 6 7.05 -38.92 20.70
N TYR A 7 6.58 -38.22 19.66
CA TYR A 7 7.05 -38.42 18.29
C TYR A 7 8.56 -38.24 18.20
N ARG A 8 9.24 -39.16 17.52
CA ARG A 8 10.73 -39.25 17.52
C ARG A 8 11.46 -38.07 16.88
N LYS A 9 10.76 -37.26 16.07
CA LYS A 9 11.35 -36.08 15.44
C LYS A 9 10.78 -34.82 16.10
N VAL A 10 11.62 -33.83 16.28
CA VAL A 10 11.26 -32.48 16.71
C VAL A 10 11.38 -31.52 15.53
N ARG A 11 10.55 -30.48 15.50
CA ARG A 11 10.64 -29.44 14.49
C ARG A 11 11.23 -28.19 15.10
N GLU A 12 12.37 -27.75 14.59
CA GLU A 12 12.96 -26.48 14.99
C GLU A 12 12.17 -25.31 14.41
N VAL A 13 11.86 -24.35 15.27
CA VAL A 13 11.18 -23.10 14.92
C VAL A 13 12.09 -21.93 15.25
N ILE A 14 12.27 -21.04 14.30
CA ILE A 14 12.99 -19.78 14.46
C ILE A 14 11.96 -18.75 14.93
N ASP A 15 12.15 -18.18 16.13
CA ASP A 15 11.41 -17.01 16.62
C ASP A 15 12.20 -15.74 16.28
N VAL A 16 11.75 -14.58 16.72
CA VAL A 16 12.34 -13.28 16.39
C VAL A 16 13.79 -13.15 16.89
N ASP A 17 14.07 -13.66 18.08
CA ASP A 17 15.36 -13.53 18.76
C ASP A 17 15.88 -14.86 19.33
N SER A 18 15.15 -15.94 19.13
CA SER A 18 15.41 -17.23 19.77
C SER A 18 14.97 -18.40 18.88
N ARG A 19 15.17 -19.61 19.36
CA ARG A 19 14.73 -20.86 18.71
C ARG A 19 14.04 -21.73 19.73
N TYR A 20 12.98 -22.41 19.31
CA TYR A 20 12.30 -23.43 20.10
C TYR A 20 11.95 -24.65 19.25
N TYR A 21 11.44 -25.70 19.89
CA TYR A 21 11.13 -26.94 19.22
C TYR A 21 9.66 -27.31 19.41
N LEU A 22 9.02 -27.67 18.29
CA LEU A 22 7.71 -28.32 18.33
C LEU A 22 7.91 -29.81 18.59
N VAL A 23 7.18 -30.30 19.58
CA VAL A 23 7.15 -31.71 19.97
C VAL A 23 5.72 -32.19 19.90
N GLY A 24 5.46 -33.28 19.25
CA GLY A 24 4.12 -33.87 19.12
C GLY A 24 4.01 -35.22 19.83
N GLY A 25 2.78 -35.61 20.14
CA GLY A 25 2.49 -36.98 20.61
C GLY A 25 2.59 -37.99 19.45
N ASP A 26 3.02 -39.20 19.77
CA ASP A 26 2.99 -40.32 18.87
C ASP A 26 1.68 -41.12 19.08
N TYR A 27 0.91 -41.29 18.01
CA TYR A 27 -0.34 -42.02 18.02
C TYR A 27 -0.25 -43.18 17.03
N PRO A 28 -0.31 -44.43 17.51
CA PRO A 28 -0.26 -45.59 16.64
C PRO A 28 -1.44 -45.57 15.66
N CYS A 29 -1.14 -45.68 14.40
CA CYS A 29 -2.15 -45.88 13.35
C CYS A 29 -2.40 -47.35 13.16
N SER A 30 -3.65 -47.73 12.84
CA SER A 30 -4.03 -49.11 12.47
C SER A 30 -3.30 -49.58 11.19
N ASN A 31 -2.79 -48.67 10.39
CA ASN A 31 -1.93 -48.96 9.26
C ASN A 31 -0.46 -48.64 9.61
N PRO A 32 0.38 -49.67 9.91
CA PRO A 32 1.75 -49.50 10.39
C PRO A 32 2.70 -48.87 9.34
N SER A 33 2.28 -48.78 8.07
CA SER A 33 3.05 -48.14 7.01
C SER A 33 2.83 -46.59 6.95
N LEU A 34 1.87 -46.06 7.72
CA LEU A 34 1.51 -44.64 7.72
C LEU A 34 2.14 -43.96 8.94
N LEU A 35 3.32 -43.38 8.77
CA LEU A 35 3.93 -42.50 9.74
C LEU A 35 3.39 -41.08 9.57
N VAL A 36 2.41 -40.71 10.38
CA VAL A 36 1.81 -39.37 10.33
C VAL A 36 2.55 -38.44 11.27
N CYS A 37 3.13 -37.40 10.72
CA CYS A 37 3.80 -36.35 11.50
C CYS A 37 2.76 -35.45 12.19
N PRO A 38 2.81 -35.23 13.51
CA PRO A 38 1.80 -34.46 14.26
C PRO A 38 1.54 -33.05 13.74
N TRP A 39 2.50 -32.47 13.05
CA TRP A 39 2.40 -31.12 12.44
C TRP A 39 2.38 -31.18 10.92
N SER A 40 2.02 -32.32 10.33
CA SER A 40 1.85 -32.40 8.87
C SER A 40 0.67 -31.56 8.40
N GLN A 41 0.74 -31.09 7.17
CA GLN A 41 -0.34 -30.33 6.54
C GLN A 41 -1.66 -31.12 6.55
N ASP A 42 -1.57 -32.45 6.37
CA ASP A 42 -2.76 -33.33 6.41
C ASP A 42 -3.47 -33.33 7.77
N ILE A 43 -2.72 -33.19 8.85
CA ILE A 43 -3.30 -33.06 10.21
C ILE A 43 -3.82 -31.65 10.43
N LEU A 44 -3.02 -30.63 10.11
CA LEU A 44 -3.38 -29.23 10.33
C LEU A 44 -4.61 -28.81 9.49
N SER A 45 -4.77 -29.37 8.29
CA SER A 45 -5.93 -29.07 7.43
C SER A 45 -7.25 -29.62 7.97
N GLN A 46 -7.22 -30.63 8.84
CA GLN A 46 -8.41 -31.19 9.49
C GLN A 46 -8.92 -30.32 10.66
N LEU A 47 -8.10 -29.40 11.14
CA LEU A 47 -8.50 -28.47 12.18
C LEU A 47 -9.41 -27.38 11.57
N ASP A 48 -10.40 -26.95 12.33
CA ASP A 48 -11.17 -25.76 11.98
C ASP A 48 -10.28 -24.51 11.97
N VAL A 49 -10.77 -23.44 11.36
CA VAL A 49 -9.99 -22.20 11.13
C VAL A 49 -9.45 -21.62 12.45
N ALA A 50 -10.25 -21.67 13.53
CA ALA A 50 -9.85 -21.10 14.81
C ALA A 50 -8.68 -21.88 15.43
N HIS A 51 -8.78 -23.22 15.48
CA HIS A 51 -7.70 -24.06 16.02
C HIS A 51 -6.45 -24.05 15.13
N ARG A 52 -6.61 -24.03 13.80
CA ARG A 52 -5.48 -23.88 12.87
C ARG A 52 -4.74 -22.57 13.07
N SER A 53 -5.45 -21.49 13.38
CA SER A 53 -4.84 -20.18 13.63
C SER A 53 -3.97 -20.15 14.89
N LEU A 54 -4.20 -21.07 15.84
CA LEU A 54 -3.38 -21.21 17.04
C LEU A 54 -2.04 -21.92 16.79
N PHE A 55 -1.87 -22.58 15.64
CA PHE A 55 -0.59 -23.22 15.33
C PHE A 55 0.52 -22.14 15.20
N PRO A 56 1.62 -22.24 15.98
CA PRO A 56 2.49 -21.11 16.24
C PRO A 56 3.42 -20.73 15.09
N ALA A 57 3.55 -21.58 14.07
CA ALA A 57 4.61 -21.42 13.07
C ALA A 57 4.15 -21.72 11.64
N VAL A 58 4.83 -21.12 10.66
CA VAL A 58 4.74 -21.50 9.24
C VAL A 58 5.87 -22.49 8.94
N LEU A 59 5.49 -23.65 8.44
CA LEU A 59 6.40 -24.76 8.18
C LEU A 59 6.99 -24.70 6.78
N THR A 60 8.30 -25.01 6.70
CA THR A 60 8.97 -25.36 5.44
C THR A 60 9.42 -26.82 5.49
N THR A 61 10.20 -27.28 4.52
CA THR A 61 10.63 -28.70 4.46
C THR A 61 11.38 -29.15 5.72
N GLN A 62 12.30 -28.33 6.25
CA GLN A 62 13.17 -28.71 7.37
C GLN A 62 12.99 -27.82 8.61
N LEU A 63 12.74 -26.53 8.41
CA LEU A 63 12.64 -25.51 9.44
C LEU A 63 11.23 -24.93 9.51
N ALA A 64 10.99 -24.10 10.49
CA ALA A 64 9.77 -23.32 10.61
C ALA A 64 10.10 -21.92 11.10
N LEU A 65 9.27 -20.93 10.74
CA LEU A 65 9.31 -19.58 11.28
C LEU A 65 8.11 -19.36 12.18
N ASP A 66 8.33 -18.80 13.35
CA ASP A 66 7.25 -18.39 14.24
C ASP A 66 6.35 -17.33 13.56
N ARG A 67 5.05 -17.33 13.89
CA ARG A 67 4.10 -16.36 13.32
C ARG A 67 4.47 -14.91 13.62
N LYS A 68 5.15 -14.62 14.73
CA LYS A 68 5.68 -13.28 15.01
C LYS A 68 6.73 -12.88 13.97
N GLY A 69 7.65 -13.79 13.62
CA GLY A 69 8.63 -13.57 12.55
C GLY A 69 7.98 -13.35 11.19
N VAL A 70 6.91 -14.11 10.88
CA VAL A 70 6.12 -13.91 9.64
C VAL A 70 5.48 -12.53 9.60
N THR A 71 5.08 -11.97 10.75
CA THR A 71 4.48 -10.64 10.81
C THR A 71 5.43 -9.55 10.29
N PHE A 72 6.74 -9.71 10.51
CA PHE A 72 7.75 -8.77 9.97
C PHE A 72 7.91 -8.86 8.46
N LEU A 73 7.49 -9.97 7.84
CA LEU A 73 7.50 -10.11 6.38
C LEU A 73 6.30 -9.45 5.70
N LYS A 74 5.19 -9.24 6.43
CA LYS A 74 3.93 -8.70 5.88
C LYS A 74 3.99 -7.21 5.52
N PRO A 75 4.52 -6.28 6.33
CA PRO A 75 4.56 -4.87 5.99
C PRO A 75 5.76 -4.52 5.09
N ARG A 76 5.69 -4.85 3.82
CA ARG A 76 6.68 -4.41 2.81
C ARG A 76 6.61 -2.92 2.47
N THR A 77 5.64 -2.18 3.02
CA THR A 77 5.45 -0.73 2.82
C THR A 77 6.60 0.12 3.29
N SER A 78 7.41 -0.39 4.21
CA SER A 78 8.55 0.34 4.80
C SER A 78 9.90 -0.03 4.18
N GLY A 79 9.90 -0.72 3.02
CA GLY A 79 11.14 -1.19 2.41
C GLY A 79 11.71 -2.46 3.05
N ASN A 80 10.95 -3.18 3.87
CA ASN A 80 11.36 -4.45 4.48
C ASN A 80 11.49 -5.52 3.40
N SER A 81 12.68 -5.68 2.83
CA SER A 81 13.01 -6.85 1.99
C SER A 81 13.23 -8.08 2.87
N SER A 82 13.14 -9.27 2.28
CA SER A 82 13.48 -10.52 2.99
C SER A 82 14.91 -10.50 3.55
N SER A 83 15.83 -9.84 2.85
CA SER A 83 17.21 -9.62 3.31
C SER A 83 17.29 -8.70 4.52
N TYR A 84 16.48 -7.63 4.55
CA TYR A 84 16.42 -6.74 5.71
C TYR A 84 15.88 -7.48 6.94
N VAL A 85 14.77 -8.23 6.78
CA VAL A 85 14.17 -9.01 7.88
C VAL A 85 15.16 -10.07 8.38
N GLN A 86 15.85 -10.78 7.47
CA GLN A 86 16.89 -11.73 7.84
C GLN A 86 17.98 -11.06 8.69
N SER A 87 18.55 -9.93 8.20
CA SER A 87 19.63 -9.23 8.91
C SER A 87 19.18 -8.73 10.27
N ALA A 88 17.99 -8.15 10.39
CA ALA A 88 17.46 -7.64 11.65
C ALA A 88 17.22 -8.77 12.68
N MET A 89 16.67 -9.91 12.22
CA MET A 89 16.49 -11.08 13.09
C MET A 89 17.82 -11.73 13.46
N GLU A 90 18.79 -11.77 12.53
CA GLU A 90 20.13 -12.33 12.80
C GLU A 90 20.88 -11.51 13.84
N GLU A 91 20.75 -10.18 13.81
CA GLU A 91 21.27 -9.28 14.82
C GLU A 91 20.65 -9.57 16.21
N ALA A 92 19.31 -9.69 16.29
CA ALA A 92 18.60 -10.02 17.52
C ALA A 92 19.03 -11.39 18.08
N HIS A 93 19.16 -12.41 17.23
CA HIS A 93 19.65 -13.72 17.63
C HIS A 93 21.12 -13.70 18.13
N SER A 94 21.96 -12.89 17.47
CA SER A 94 23.36 -12.73 17.85
C SER A 94 23.49 -12.04 19.21
N GLU A 95 22.69 -11.01 19.45
CA GLU A 95 22.65 -10.30 20.72
C GLU A 95 22.18 -11.21 21.86
N GLU A 96 21.12 -11.98 21.64
CA GLU A 96 20.61 -12.92 22.64
C GLU A 96 21.63 -14.04 22.93
N TRP A 97 22.25 -14.59 21.87
CA TRP A 97 23.33 -15.57 22.03
C TRP A 97 24.52 -15.02 22.86
N ALA A 98 24.93 -13.77 22.57
CA ALA A 98 26.00 -13.12 23.31
C ALA A 98 25.64 -12.93 24.80
N ARG A 99 24.41 -12.49 25.07
CA ARG A 99 23.86 -12.31 26.41
C ARG A 99 23.84 -13.62 27.21
N GLN A 100 23.35 -14.70 26.60
CA GLN A 100 23.31 -16.03 27.21
C GLN A 100 24.75 -16.58 27.46
N THR A 101 25.66 -16.36 26.53
CA THR A 101 27.06 -16.75 26.63
C THR A 101 27.73 -16.04 27.79
N ILE A 102 27.58 -14.73 27.94
CA ILE A 102 28.13 -13.95 29.06
C ILE A 102 27.58 -14.44 30.40
N ARG A 103 26.26 -14.69 30.44
CA ARG A 103 25.62 -15.23 31.65
C ARG A 103 26.20 -16.59 32.04
N TYR A 104 26.28 -17.50 31.07
CA TYR A 104 26.88 -18.83 31.31
C TYR A 104 28.30 -18.75 31.80
N LEU A 105 29.18 -17.97 31.18
CA LEU A 105 30.56 -17.79 31.58
C LEU A 105 30.67 -17.18 32.98
N SER A 106 29.82 -16.22 33.30
CA SER A 106 29.76 -15.61 34.65
C SER A 106 29.33 -16.62 35.71
N ASP A 107 28.37 -17.49 35.38
CA ASP A 107 27.92 -18.56 36.28
C ASP A 107 29.03 -19.62 36.46
N CYS A 108 29.73 -19.97 35.40
CA CYS A 108 30.93 -20.88 35.51
C CYS A 108 32.01 -20.27 36.38
N GLU A 109 32.33 -18.98 36.23
CA GLU A 109 33.33 -18.30 37.05
C GLU A 109 32.90 -18.27 38.54
N ARG A 110 31.64 -17.93 38.81
CA ARG A 110 31.10 -17.93 40.16
C ARG A 110 31.18 -19.33 40.79
N HIS A 111 30.77 -20.36 40.08
CA HIS A 111 30.84 -21.73 40.54
C HIS A 111 32.28 -22.17 40.79
N LYS A 112 33.24 -21.80 39.92
CA LYS A 112 34.66 -22.07 40.10
C LYS A 112 35.20 -21.41 41.38
N LYS A 113 34.81 -20.17 41.68
CA LYS A 113 35.20 -19.48 42.94
C LYS A 113 34.58 -20.16 44.15
N MET A 114 33.35 -20.63 44.09
CA MET A 114 32.73 -21.38 45.20
C MET A 114 33.34 -22.77 45.38
N ALA A 115 33.75 -23.44 44.31
CA ALA A 115 34.38 -24.76 44.36
C ALA A 115 35.76 -24.77 45.06
N THR A 116 36.38 -23.60 45.30
CA THR A 116 37.57 -23.50 46.18
C THR A 116 37.22 -23.77 47.63
N PHE A 117 35.96 -23.63 48.04
CA PHE A 117 35.51 -23.91 49.42
C PHE A 117 34.83 -25.29 49.54
N ILE A 118 34.24 -25.78 48.44
CA ILE A 118 33.55 -27.07 48.36
C ILE A 118 34.08 -27.81 47.11
N PRO A 119 34.85 -28.90 47.27
CA PRO A 119 35.40 -29.65 46.14
C PRO A 119 34.26 -30.10 45.20
N SER A 120 34.31 -29.69 43.94
CA SER A 120 33.36 -30.07 42.91
C SER A 120 34.13 -30.62 41.69
N ALA A 121 33.66 -31.77 41.19
CA ALA A 121 34.18 -32.39 39.96
C ALA A 121 33.53 -31.83 38.68
N ALA A 122 33.00 -30.60 38.72
CA ALA A 122 32.30 -30.00 37.58
C ALA A 122 33.22 -29.75 36.40
N VAL A 123 32.80 -30.21 35.22
CA VAL A 123 33.45 -29.94 33.93
C VAL A 123 32.70 -28.80 33.24
N TYR A 124 33.43 -27.73 32.91
CA TYR A 124 32.85 -26.58 32.18
C TYR A 124 33.04 -26.81 30.67
N LEU A 125 31.94 -26.94 29.98
CA LEU A 125 31.94 -27.07 28.52
C LEU A 125 32.03 -25.67 27.88
N PRO A 126 32.69 -25.52 26.72
CA PRO A 126 32.67 -24.26 26.01
C PRO A 126 31.22 -23.96 25.56
N PRO A 127 30.79 -22.68 25.56
CA PRO A 127 29.50 -22.33 25.06
C PRO A 127 29.34 -22.71 23.57
N PRO A 128 28.15 -23.09 23.11
CA PRO A 128 27.93 -23.43 21.71
C PRO A 128 28.23 -22.23 20.82
N THR A 129 28.70 -22.47 19.61
CA THR A 129 28.92 -21.43 18.62
C THR A 129 27.60 -20.83 18.13
N PHE A 130 27.63 -19.57 17.74
CA PHE A 130 26.47 -18.91 17.14
C PHE A 130 26.04 -19.69 15.89
N ARG A 131 24.73 -19.88 15.75
CA ARG A 131 24.11 -20.51 14.56
C ARG A 131 23.43 -19.43 13.71
N PRO A 132 23.94 -19.13 12.51
CA PRO A 132 23.34 -18.12 11.64
C PRO A 132 21.91 -18.51 11.22
N LEU A 133 21.14 -17.52 10.82
CA LEU A 133 19.81 -17.72 10.25
C LEU A 133 19.91 -18.23 8.80
N PRO A 134 18.83 -18.84 8.27
CA PRO A 134 18.73 -19.18 6.86
C PRO A 134 18.83 -17.95 5.97
N LEU A 135 19.19 -18.15 4.71
CA LEU A 135 19.28 -17.08 3.72
C LEU A 135 17.94 -16.41 3.45
N ALA A 136 17.95 -15.18 2.95
CA ALA A 136 16.76 -14.38 2.62
C ALA A 136 15.73 -15.12 1.76
N GLN A 137 16.19 -15.97 0.83
CA GLN A 137 15.33 -16.79 0.00
C GLN A 137 14.45 -17.78 0.79
N TRP A 138 14.94 -18.25 1.93
CA TRP A 138 14.12 -19.10 2.81
C TRP A 138 12.97 -18.30 3.43
N PHE A 139 13.20 -17.05 3.85
CA PHE A 139 12.14 -16.16 4.34
C PHE A 139 11.10 -15.86 3.26
N GLU A 140 11.51 -15.75 2.00
CA GLU A 140 10.57 -15.64 0.87
C GLU A 140 9.72 -16.88 0.72
N THR A 141 10.31 -18.07 0.86
CA THR A 141 9.59 -19.34 0.84
C THR A 141 8.55 -19.42 1.97
N VAL A 142 8.94 -19.01 3.18
CA VAL A 142 8.02 -18.96 4.33
C VAL A 142 6.85 -18.01 4.06
N HIS A 143 7.15 -16.82 3.54
CA HIS A 143 6.13 -15.83 3.19
C HIS A 143 5.15 -16.36 2.12
N SER A 144 5.68 -17.02 1.09
CA SER A 144 4.86 -17.63 0.05
C SER A 144 3.96 -18.73 0.62
N ASN A 145 4.48 -19.58 1.50
CA ASN A 145 3.69 -20.61 2.16
C ASN A 145 2.57 -20.03 3.05
N ASP A 146 2.86 -18.94 3.79
CA ASP A 146 1.84 -18.25 4.60
C ASP A 146 0.72 -17.71 3.71
N ILE A 147 1.06 -17.06 2.60
CA ILE A 147 0.06 -16.55 1.65
C ILE A 147 -0.76 -17.68 1.03
N LEU A 148 -0.11 -18.74 0.56
CA LEU A 148 -0.81 -19.88 -0.05
C LEU A 148 -1.77 -20.56 0.93
N SER A 149 -1.42 -20.60 2.22
CA SER A 149 -2.29 -21.16 3.26
C SER A 149 -3.56 -20.32 3.55
N HIS A 150 -3.57 -19.05 3.15
CA HIS A 150 -4.70 -18.11 3.34
C HIS A 150 -5.31 -17.64 2.00
N LEU A 151 -4.97 -18.31 0.90
CA LEU A 151 -5.34 -17.85 -0.44
C LEU A 151 -6.85 -17.72 -0.63
N ASP A 152 -7.63 -18.69 -0.13
CA ASP A 152 -9.09 -18.68 -0.28
C ASP A 152 -9.75 -17.58 0.57
N GLU A 153 -9.22 -17.32 1.77
CA GLU A 153 -9.65 -16.19 2.60
C GLU A 153 -9.34 -14.85 1.91
N MET A 154 -8.13 -14.71 1.35
CA MET A 154 -7.74 -13.52 0.60
C MET A 154 -8.61 -13.34 -0.65
N LYS A 155 -8.86 -14.40 -1.40
CA LYS A 155 -9.79 -14.36 -2.55
C LYS A 155 -11.17 -13.93 -2.12
N GLY A 156 -11.70 -14.50 -1.01
CA GLY A 156 -13.00 -14.14 -0.45
C GLY A 156 -13.08 -12.65 -0.12
N VAL A 157 -12.08 -12.10 0.56
CA VAL A 157 -12.01 -10.67 0.90
C VAL A 157 -11.94 -9.79 -0.35
N ILE A 158 -11.07 -10.13 -1.30
CA ILE A 158 -10.92 -9.36 -2.54
C ILE A 158 -12.21 -9.42 -3.37
N THR A 159 -12.79 -10.59 -3.53
CA THR A 159 -13.99 -10.78 -4.37
C THR A 159 -15.26 -10.24 -3.74
N SER A 160 -15.29 -10.03 -2.42
CA SER A 160 -16.39 -9.37 -1.71
C SER A 160 -16.22 -7.86 -1.54
N THR A 161 -15.10 -7.30 -2.04
CA THR A 161 -14.85 -5.86 -2.00
C THR A 161 -15.32 -5.22 -3.29
N TYR A 162 -16.11 -4.16 -3.18
CA TYR A 162 -16.68 -3.40 -4.29
C TYR A 162 -16.41 -1.91 -4.12
N GLY A 163 -16.72 -1.11 -5.13
CA GLY A 163 -16.59 0.33 -5.09
C GLY A 163 -17.67 1.00 -5.92
N ARG A 164 -18.11 2.16 -5.49
CA ARG A 164 -19.01 3.03 -6.23
C ARG A 164 -18.26 3.90 -7.24
N ILE A 165 -16.99 4.18 -6.94
CA ILE A 165 -16.07 4.89 -7.81
C ILE A 165 -14.88 4.00 -8.06
N LEU A 166 -14.65 3.63 -9.30
CA LEU A 166 -13.48 2.85 -9.68
C LEU A 166 -12.36 3.75 -10.17
N LYS A 167 -11.16 3.20 -10.10
CA LYS A 167 -9.91 3.82 -10.54
C LYS A 167 -9.10 2.79 -11.27
N MET A 168 -8.60 3.14 -12.44
CA MET A 168 -7.73 2.27 -13.23
C MET A 168 -6.40 2.97 -13.46
N ASP A 169 -5.32 2.28 -13.13
CA ASP A 169 -3.95 2.78 -13.26
C ASP A 169 -3.04 1.69 -13.80
N SER A 170 -2.11 2.06 -14.66
CA SER A 170 -1.12 1.16 -15.25
C SER A 170 0.29 1.64 -14.90
N THR A 171 1.03 0.83 -14.16
CA THR A 171 2.37 1.17 -13.69
C THR A 171 3.44 0.32 -14.38
N LYS A 172 4.43 1.00 -14.96
CA LYS A 172 5.64 0.38 -15.53
C LYS A 172 6.70 0.14 -14.46
N LYS A 173 7.63 -0.78 -14.69
CA LYS A 173 8.82 -1.08 -13.87
C LYS A 173 8.62 -1.97 -12.64
N ILE A 174 7.50 -2.63 -12.48
CA ILE A 174 7.34 -3.61 -11.39
C ILE A 174 8.22 -4.83 -11.61
N THR A 175 8.45 -5.20 -12.86
CA THR A 175 9.23 -6.38 -13.24
C THR A 175 10.68 -6.34 -12.82
N LYS A 176 11.28 -5.17 -12.66
CA LYS A 176 12.65 -5.05 -12.09
C LYS A 176 12.76 -5.56 -10.65
N LYS A 177 11.62 -5.74 -9.98
CA LYS A 177 11.51 -6.25 -8.61
C LYS A 177 11.06 -7.70 -8.53
N LEU A 178 10.67 -8.29 -9.68
CA LEU A 178 10.30 -9.70 -9.78
C LEU A 178 11.54 -10.51 -10.13
N ALA A 179 11.89 -11.46 -9.28
CA ALA A 179 13.00 -12.40 -9.56
C ALA A 179 12.55 -13.48 -10.55
N GLY A 180 13.48 -13.92 -11.46
CA GLY A 180 13.28 -15.03 -12.38
C GLY A 180 12.85 -14.62 -13.79
N GLY A 181 12.52 -15.62 -14.65
CA GLY A 181 12.24 -15.43 -16.08
C GLY A 181 10.98 -14.60 -16.41
N ILE A 182 10.12 -14.33 -15.42
CA ILE A 182 8.94 -13.45 -15.59
C ILE A 182 9.37 -11.98 -15.68
N GLY A 183 10.55 -11.61 -15.15
CA GLY A 183 11.06 -10.26 -15.15
C GLY A 183 11.23 -9.64 -16.54
N ASP A 184 11.47 -10.44 -17.56
CA ASP A 184 11.67 -9.99 -18.93
C ASP A 184 10.39 -9.96 -19.77
N SER A 185 9.33 -10.68 -19.35
CA SER A 185 8.10 -10.84 -20.12
C SER A 185 6.98 -9.90 -19.70
N ALA A 186 6.90 -9.48 -18.42
CA ALA A 186 5.87 -8.61 -17.90
C ALA A 186 6.42 -7.23 -17.53
N ALA A 187 6.18 -6.21 -18.37
CA ALA A 187 6.70 -4.85 -18.16
C ALA A 187 5.75 -3.95 -17.39
N TRP A 188 4.47 -4.28 -17.32
CA TRP A 188 3.41 -3.45 -16.78
C TRP A 188 2.52 -4.21 -15.80
N ILE A 189 1.99 -3.48 -14.81
CA ILE A 189 0.85 -3.93 -14.00
C ILE A 189 -0.27 -2.92 -14.15
N SER A 190 -1.46 -3.41 -14.45
CA SER A 190 -2.68 -2.61 -14.48
C SER A 190 -3.57 -3.02 -13.32
N ASN A 191 -3.98 -2.04 -12.53
CA ASN A 191 -4.80 -2.23 -11.34
C ASN A 191 -6.15 -1.54 -11.51
N ILE A 192 -7.21 -2.20 -11.03
CA ILE A 192 -8.51 -1.59 -10.79
C ILE A 192 -8.73 -1.55 -9.28
N GLY A 193 -9.00 -0.37 -8.74
CA GLY A 193 -9.29 -0.18 -7.32
C GLY A 193 -10.53 0.67 -7.10
N ASN A 194 -10.96 0.76 -5.84
CA ASN A 194 -12.12 1.56 -5.44
C ASN A 194 -11.72 2.92 -4.84
N GLU A 195 -12.72 3.70 -4.43
CA GLU A 195 -12.56 5.01 -3.79
C GLU A 195 -11.79 4.95 -2.46
N PHE A 196 -11.74 3.79 -1.83
CA PHE A 196 -11.01 3.57 -0.58
C PHE A 196 -9.53 3.20 -0.80
N GLY A 197 -9.10 3.02 -2.06
CA GLY A 197 -7.76 2.60 -2.42
C GLY A 197 -7.51 1.10 -2.28
N GLN A 198 -8.59 0.30 -2.18
CA GLN A 198 -8.50 -1.16 -2.20
C GLN A 198 -8.44 -1.63 -3.65
N VAL A 199 -7.49 -2.50 -3.96
CA VAL A 199 -7.36 -3.09 -5.29
C VAL A 199 -8.39 -4.20 -5.44
N LEU A 200 -9.22 -4.11 -6.47
CA LEU A 200 -10.25 -5.08 -6.78
C LEU A 200 -9.73 -6.17 -7.73
N ASN A 201 -8.94 -5.78 -8.72
CA ASN A 201 -8.36 -6.68 -9.70
C ASN A 201 -7.04 -6.11 -10.22
N SER A 202 -6.17 -6.98 -10.69
CA SER A 202 -4.86 -6.61 -11.23
C SER A 202 -4.44 -7.60 -12.33
N VAL A 203 -3.68 -7.11 -13.31
CA VAL A 203 -3.08 -7.93 -14.35
C VAL A 203 -1.64 -7.51 -14.63
N LEU A 204 -0.76 -8.50 -14.83
CA LEU A 204 0.60 -8.31 -15.31
C LEU A 204 0.61 -8.51 -16.81
N THR A 205 1.18 -7.54 -17.56
CA THR A 205 1.18 -7.58 -19.04
C THR A 205 2.54 -7.20 -19.61
N SER A 206 2.81 -7.67 -20.82
CA SER A 206 4.05 -7.34 -21.56
C SER A 206 4.04 -5.91 -22.13
N GLY A 207 2.85 -5.34 -22.33
CA GLY A 207 2.66 -3.99 -22.90
C GLY A 207 1.56 -3.21 -22.19
N GLU A 208 1.68 -1.91 -22.23
CA GLU A 208 0.64 -1.01 -21.74
C GLU A 208 -0.65 -1.19 -22.56
N GLY A 209 -1.75 -1.50 -21.89
CA GLY A 209 -3.05 -1.72 -22.54
C GLY A 209 -3.35 -3.16 -22.96
N ALA A 210 -2.37 -4.07 -22.91
CA ALA A 210 -2.63 -5.48 -23.15
C ALA A 210 -3.37 -6.11 -21.95
N GLY A 211 -4.27 -7.08 -22.22
CA GLY A 211 -5.01 -7.81 -21.18
C GLY A 211 -6.04 -6.99 -20.40
N LEU A 212 -6.30 -5.74 -20.78
CA LEU A 212 -7.25 -4.88 -20.06
C LEU A 212 -8.70 -5.33 -20.24
N GLU A 213 -9.02 -5.96 -21.36
CA GLU A 213 -10.37 -6.46 -21.61
C GLU A 213 -10.76 -7.53 -20.58
N GLU A 214 -9.92 -8.54 -20.41
CA GLU A 214 -10.15 -9.61 -19.43
C GLU A 214 -10.17 -9.06 -18.00
N LEU A 215 -9.27 -8.12 -17.67
CA LEU A 215 -9.23 -7.44 -16.39
C LEU A 215 -10.56 -6.75 -16.07
N CYS A 216 -11.08 -5.95 -17.01
CA CYS A 216 -12.31 -5.17 -16.84
C CYS A 216 -13.54 -6.08 -16.83
N GLN A 217 -13.64 -7.01 -17.77
CA GLN A 217 -14.77 -7.96 -17.86
C GLN A 217 -14.83 -8.88 -16.63
N GLY A 218 -13.68 -9.24 -16.05
CA GLY A 218 -13.64 -9.96 -14.78
C GLY A 218 -14.30 -9.18 -13.65
N VAL A 219 -14.09 -7.88 -13.56
CA VAL A 219 -14.74 -7.00 -12.57
C VAL A 219 -16.24 -6.86 -12.87
N VAL A 220 -16.63 -6.63 -14.13
CA VAL A 220 -18.04 -6.56 -14.56
C VAL A 220 -18.79 -7.82 -14.17
N THR A 221 -18.24 -8.98 -14.50
CA THR A 221 -18.84 -10.30 -14.17
C THR A 221 -19.00 -10.47 -12.66
N ARG A 222 -18.02 -10.05 -11.87
CA ARG A 222 -18.06 -10.12 -10.41
C ARG A 222 -19.19 -9.27 -9.82
N TYR A 223 -19.36 -8.03 -10.27
CA TYR A 223 -20.47 -7.16 -9.84
C TYR A 223 -21.83 -7.78 -10.19
N LYS A 224 -21.95 -8.29 -11.42
CA LYS A 224 -23.18 -8.98 -11.88
C LYS A 224 -23.51 -10.20 -11.00
N ASN A 225 -22.53 -11.07 -10.76
CA ASN A 225 -22.74 -12.29 -9.99
C ASN A 225 -23.10 -12.01 -8.53
N ALA A 226 -22.63 -10.90 -7.97
CA ALA A 226 -22.91 -10.47 -6.61
C ALA A 226 -24.17 -9.59 -6.49
N GLY A 227 -24.86 -9.29 -7.59
CA GLY A 227 -26.02 -8.40 -7.59
C GLY A 227 -25.69 -6.97 -7.14
N GLN A 228 -24.42 -6.53 -7.31
CA GLN A 228 -23.99 -5.18 -6.96
C GLN A 228 -24.34 -4.21 -8.07
N ALA A 229 -24.70 -2.97 -7.67
CA ALA A 229 -24.91 -1.89 -8.62
C ALA A 229 -23.61 -1.54 -9.36
N GLU A 230 -23.73 -1.14 -10.62
CA GLU A 230 -22.60 -0.67 -11.40
C GLU A 230 -21.96 0.58 -10.76
N PRO A 231 -20.64 0.78 -10.92
CA PRO A 231 -19.99 2.00 -10.43
C PRO A 231 -20.52 3.26 -11.12
N GLU A 232 -20.65 4.33 -10.35
CA GLU A 232 -21.12 5.62 -10.85
C GLU A 232 -20.08 6.33 -11.72
N ALA A 233 -18.79 6.15 -11.38
CA ALA A 233 -17.67 6.77 -12.10
C ALA A 233 -16.44 5.87 -12.16
N ILE A 234 -15.64 6.04 -13.24
CA ILE A 234 -14.36 5.35 -13.45
C ILE A 234 -13.31 6.41 -13.79
N TYR A 235 -12.27 6.54 -12.93
CA TYR A 235 -11.15 7.42 -13.16
C TYR A 235 -10.00 6.68 -13.84
N VAL A 236 -9.45 7.28 -14.89
CA VAL A 236 -8.39 6.72 -15.73
C VAL A 236 -7.28 7.74 -15.98
N ASP A 237 -6.09 7.25 -16.28
CA ASP A 237 -4.94 8.09 -16.62
C ASP A 237 -4.91 8.49 -18.10
N ARG A 238 -5.58 7.73 -18.97
CA ARG A 238 -5.65 7.93 -20.43
C ARG A 238 -6.95 7.34 -21.00
N ASP A 239 -7.14 7.51 -22.28
CA ASP A 239 -8.29 6.97 -23.03
C ASP A 239 -9.67 7.36 -22.46
N CYS A 240 -9.70 8.51 -21.76
CA CYS A 240 -10.89 9.06 -21.12
C CYS A 240 -11.95 9.54 -22.11
N CYS A 241 -11.56 9.83 -23.35
CA CYS A 241 -12.45 10.28 -24.42
C CYS A 241 -12.01 9.75 -25.77
N SER A 242 -12.88 9.81 -26.75
CA SER A 242 -12.65 9.39 -28.13
C SER A 242 -13.19 10.44 -29.08
N GLN A 243 -12.54 10.61 -30.23
CA GLN A 243 -13.05 11.48 -31.31
C GLN A 243 -14.36 10.96 -31.91
N SER A 244 -14.66 9.68 -31.73
CA SER A 244 -15.87 8.99 -32.27
C SER A 244 -16.99 8.80 -31.23
N GLY A 245 -16.93 9.45 -30.05
CA GLY A 245 -17.96 9.40 -29.01
C GLY A 245 -17.56 8.58 -27.77
N VAL A 246 -17.80 7.28 -27.76
CA VAL A 246 -17.58 6.46 -26.58
C VAL A 246 -16.07 6.19 -26.36
N SER A 247 -15.57 6.45 -25.14
CA SER A 247 -14.16 6.19 -24.81
C SER A 247 -13.82 4.69 -24.93
N SER A 248 -12.57 4.36 -25.25
CA SER A 248 -12.12 2.98 -25.31
C SER A 248 -12.23 2.27 -23.97
N VAL A 249 -11.99 2.99 -22.89
CA VAL A 249 -12.17 2.46 -21.51
C VAL A 249 -13.63 2.14 -21.23
N ALA A 250 -14.58 3.01 -21.62
CA ALA A 250 -16.01 2.73 -21.45
C ALA A 250 -16.45 1.43 -22.18
N LYS A 251 -15.83 1.13 -23.31
CA LYS A 251 -16.09 -0.14 -24.04
C LYS A 251 -15.60 -1.35 -23.26
N LEU A 252 -14.47 -1.25 -22.56
CA LEU A 252 -13.92 -2.32 -21.73
C LEU A 252 -14.83 -2.72 -20.57
N PHE A 253 -15.63 -1.78 -20.05
CA PHE A 253 -16.58 -2.01 -18.97
C PHE A 253 -18.02 -2.25 -19.42
N HIS A 254 -18.25 -2.50 -20.72
CA HIS A 254 -19.60 -2.82 -21.20
C HIS A 254 -20.20 -4.00 -20.39
N PRO A 255 -21.49 -3.95 -19.92
CA PRO A 255 -22.55 -3.01 -20.34
C PRO A 255 -22.73 -1.77 -19.43
N TRP A 256 -21.80 -1.46 -18.54
CA TRP A 256 -21.92 -0.36 -17.58
C TRP A 256 -22.03 1.02 -18.26
N GLN A 257 -22.83 1.91 -17.64
CA GLN A 257 -23.03 3.30 -18.07
C GLN A 257 -22.22 4.28 -17.18
N SER A 258 -21.20 3.80 -16.52
CA SER A 258 -20.36 4.58 -15.61
C SER A 258 -19.73 5.79 -16.30
N ALA A 259 -19.69 6.94 -15.63
CA ALA A 259 -19.05 8.15 -16.14
C ALA A 259 -17.52 7.99 -16.14
N VAL A 260 -16.90 7.89 -17.32
CA VAL A 260 -15.43 7.84 -17.43
C VAL A 260 -14.86 9.24 -17.29
N ARG A 261 -13.86 9.41 -16.41
CA ARG A 261 -13.20 10.69 -16.10
C ARG A 261 -11.68 10.54 -16.10
N LEU A 262 -11.01 11.62 -16.53
CA LEU A 262 -9.56 11.70 -16.48
C LEU A 262 -9.08 11.99 -15.06
N ASP A 263 -8.08 11.26 -14.61
CA ASP A 263 -7.42 11.57 -13.36
C ASP A 263 -6.72 12.93 -13.40
N SER A 264 -7.10 13.79 -12.48
CA SER A 264 -6.55 15.15 -12.38
C SER A 264 -5.07 15.19 -12.04
N PHE A 265 -4.54 14.23 -11.29
CA PHE A 265 -3.10 14.14 -11.00
C PHE A 265 -2.31 13.86 -12.29
N HIS A 266 -2.74 12.87 -13.07
CA HIS A 266 -2.14 12.55 -14.36
C HIS A 266 -2.29 13.69 -15.37
N PHE A 267 -3.43 14.38 -15.37
CA PHE A 267 -3.59 15.58 -16.18
C PHE A 267 -2.55 16.64 -15.82
N MET A 268 -2.40 16.98 -14.55
CA MET A 268 -1.41 17.98 -14.09
C MET A 268 0.04 17.52 -14.38
N ARG A 269 0.33 16.23 -14.18
CA ARG A 269 1.66 15.67 -14.41
C ARG A 269 2.11 15.77 -15.87
N ARG A 270 1.17 15.77 -16.82
CA ARG A 270 1.50 15.96 -18.25
C ARG A 270 2.13 17.32 -18.54
N PHE A 271 1.84 18.34 -17.73
CA PHE A 271 2.48 19.65 -17.86
C PHE A 271 3.99 19.61 -17.53
N ASN A 272 4.48 18.60 -16.81
CA ASN A 272 5.89 18.43 -16.56
C ASN A 272 6.71 18.31 -17.86
N CYS A 273 6.11 17.75 -18.92
CA CYS A 273 6.77 17.68 -20.24
C CYS A 273 7.01 19.05 -20.87
N GLY A 274 6.29 20.08 -20.44
CA GLY A 274 6.45 21.47 -20.87
C GLY A 274 7.37 22.29 -19.94
N LEU A 275 7.79 21.74 -18.81
CA LEU A 275 8.73 22.37 -17.88
C LEU A 275 10.17 22.00 -18.23
N THR A 276 11.10 22.91 -17.96
CA THR A 276 12.52 22.69 -18.24
C THR A 276 13.08 21.60 -17.33
N THR A 277 12.74 21.64 -16.05
CA THR A 277 13.12 20.62 -15.06
C THR A 277 12.17 20.65 -13.85
N GLU A 278 11.94 19.47 -13.23
CA GLU A 278 11.19 19.37 -11.98
C GLU A 278 11.97 19.92 -10.75
N HIS A 279 13.27 20.19 -10.92
CA HIS A 279 14.11 20.80 -9.88
C HIS A 279 14.12 22.33 -9.93
N HIS A 280 13.39 22.97 -10.85
CA HIS A 280 13.30 24.42 -10.91
C HIS A 280 12.68 24.99 -9.63
N PRO A 281 13.24 26.08 -9.03
CA PRO A 281 12.73 26.66 -7.76
C PRO A 281 11.24 27.00 -7.77
N LEU A 282 10.68 27.37 -8.93
CA LEU A 282 9.27 27.72 -9.10
C LEU A 282 8.36 26.51 -9.42
N TYR A 283 8.91 25.28 -9.54
CA TYR A 283 8.14 24.09 -9.89
C TYR A 283 6.96 23.84 -8.95
N GLY A 284 7.20 23.87 -7.63
CA GLY A 284 6.15 23.64 -6.63
C GLY A 284 5.05 24.71 -6.67
N ILE A 285 5.45 25.97 -6.92
CA ILE A 285 4.52 27.10 -7.05
C ILE A 285 3.66 26.92 -8.30
N PHE A 286 4.25 26.56 -9.44
CA PHE A 286 3.54 26.27 -10.68
C PHE A 286 2.51 25.15 -10.48
N CYS A 287 2.90 24.02 -9.91
CA CYS A 287 1.98 22.90 -9.64
C CYS A 287 0.83 23.30 -8.71
N ALA A 288 1.10 24.08 -7.67
CA ALA A 288 0.06 24.59 -6.75
C ALA A 288 -0.93 25.52 -7.47
N LYS A 289 -0.42 26.43 -8.32
CA LYS A 289 -1.24 27.34 -9.12
C LYS A 289 -2.06 26.57 -10.16
N LEU A 290 -1.47 25.60 -10.86
CA LEU A 290 -2.16 24.74 -11.82
C LEU A 290 -3.32 23.99 -11.14
N SER A 291 -3.09 23.43 -9.94
CA SER A 291 -4.15 22.81 -9.16
C SER A 291 -5.28 23.78 -8.79
N SER A 292 -4.96 25.04 -8.48
CA SER A 292 -5.95 26.08 -8.17
C SER A 292 -6.75 26.53 -9.40
N CYS A 293 -6.18 26.42 -10.61
CA CYS A 293 -6.91 26.65 -11.87
C CYS A 293 -7.97 25.57 -12.12
N ILE A 294 -7.71 24.34 -11.67
CA ILE A 294 -8.62 23.20 -11.92
C ILE A 294 -9.72 23.15 -10.86
N PHE A 295 -9.36 23.37 -9.58
CA PHE A 295 -10.24 23.13 -8.44
C PHE A 295 -10.60 24.40 -7.70
N ALA A 296 -11.87 24.48 -7.27
CA ALA A 296 -12.35 25.43 -6.28
C ALA A 296 -12.67 24.71 -4.96
N TRP A 297 -12.33 25.34 -3.84
CA TRP A 297 -12.77 24.87 -2.53
C TRP A 297 -14.24 25.18 -2.29
N ASP A 298 -14.94 24.27 -1.64
CA ASP A 298 -16.29 24.50 -1.13
C ASP A 298 -16.25 25.60 -0.07
N GLN A 299 -17.01 26.69 -0.31
CA GLN A 299 -16.95 27.88 0.53
C GLN A 299 -17.55 27.65 1.92
N GLU A 300 -18.54 26.79 2.04
CA GLU A 300 -19.16 26.46 3.33
C GLU A 300 -18.18 25.67 4.21
N ASP A 301 -17.47 24.71 3.62
CA ASP A 301 -16.46 23.93 4.34
C ASP A 301 -15.29 24.81 4.77
N VAL A 302 -14.84 25.72 3.89
CA VAL A 302 -13.78 26.69 4.22
C VAL A 302 -14.23 27.61 5.35
N GLN A 303 -15.47 28.08 5.34
CA GLN A 303 -16.01 28.94 6.37
C GLN A 303 -16.08 28.20 7.74
N ARG A 304 -16.54 26.96 7.75
CA ARG A 304 -16.54 26.11 8.95
C ARG A 304 -15.13 25.92 9.52
N LEU A 305 -14.14 25.68 8.67
CA LEU A 305 -12.74 25.56 9.08
C LEU A 305 -12.19 26.88 9.64
N LYS A 306 -12.51 28.02 9.01
CA LYS A 306 -12.16 29.36 9.52
C LYS A 306 -12.75 29.63 10.89
N GLU A 307 -14.00 29.27 11.13
CA GLU A 307 -14.65 29.43 12.43
C GLU A 307 -13.96 28.60 13.53
N ALA A 308 -13.61 27.35 13.21
CA ALA A 308 -12.88 26.50 14.15
C ALA A 308 -11.49 27.07 14.47
N LYS A 309 -10.77 27.57 13.46
CA LYS A 309 -9.47 28.23 13.63
C LYS A 309 -9.58 29.54 14.41
N ARG A 310 -10.61 30.33 14.17
CA ARG A 310 -10.87 31.57 14.93
C ARG A 310 -11.16 31.29 16.41
N ALA A 311 -11.88 30.21 16.70
CA ALA A 311 -12.13 29.78 18.08
C ALA A 311 -10.84 29.27 18.76
N GLU A 312 -10.01 28.51 18.04
CA GLU A 312 -8.68 28.04 18.50
C GLU A 312 -7.75 29.22 18.79
N TRP A 313 -7.71 30.23 17.89
CA TRP A 313 -6.93 31.44 18.08
C TRP A 313 -7.33 32.20 19.32
N LYS A 314 -8.65 32.41 19.55
CA LYS A 314 -9.17 33.09 20.73
C LYS A 314 -8.79 32.40 22.05
N SER A 315 -8.70 31.08 22.05
CA SER A 315 -8.29 30.32 23.25
C SER A 315 -6.80 30.45 23.56
N SER A 316 -5.96 30.69 22.55
CA SER A 316 -4.50 30.79 22.69
C SER A 316 -3.96 32.24 22.79
N HIS A 317 -4.74 33.23 22.36
CA HIS A 317 -4.35 34.64 22.33
C HIS A 317 -5.43 35.49 23.06
N SER A 318 -5.21 35.77 24.32
CA SER A 318 -6.17 36.48 25.18
C SER A 318 -6.70 37.77 24.53
N GLY A 319 -7.93 37.71 23.99
CA GLY A 319 -8.70 38.90 23.61
C GLY A 319 -8.45 39.48 22.21
N HIS A 320 -7.48 39.02 21.44
CA HIS A 320 -7.26 39.51 20.07
C HIS A 320 -8.00 38.67 19.01
N THR A 321 -8.76 39.35 18.14
CA THR A 321 -9.42 38.71 16.99
C THR A 321 -8.46 38.78 15.79
N PRO A 322 -8.12 37.64 15.16
CA PRO A 322 -7.22 37.65 14.00
C PRO A 322 -7.89 38.32 12.79
N THR A 323 -7.10 39.01 11.97
CA THR A 323 -7.54 39.46 10.64
C THR A 323 -7.80 38.26 9.74
N GLU A 324 -8.55 38.44 8.64
CA GLU A 324 -8.79 37.36 7.68
C GLU A 324 -7.48 36.82 7.06
N GLU A 325 -6.51 37.68 6.81
CA GLU A 325 -5.18 37.31 6.30
C GLU A 325 -4.41 36.46 7.31
N GLN A 326 -4.38 36.89 8.58
CA GLN A 326 -3.76 36.14 9.67
C GLN A 326 -4.44 34.78 9.85
N LEU A 327 -5.77 34.76 9.81
CA LEU A 327 -6.54 33.53 9.94
C LEU A 327 -6.22 32.55 8.79
N MET A 328 -6.20 33.04 7.55
CA MET A 328 -5.86 32.24 6.38
C MET A 328 -4.43 31.70 6.44
N ALA A 329 -3.48 32.48 6.95
CA ALA A 329 -2.09 32.05 7.14
C ALA A 329 -1.96 30.91 8.18
N THR A 330 -2.91 30.75 9.10
CA THR A 330 -2.92 29.64 10.07
C THR A 330 -3.50 28.34 9.53
N ILE A 331 -4.19 28.38 8.39
CA ILE A 331 -4.81 27.21 7.77
C ILE A 331 -3.80 26.53 6.83
N SER A 332 -3.35 25.36 7.21
CA SER A 332 -2.43 24.60 6.38
C SER A 332 -3.15 23.97 5.16
N PRO A 333 -2.43 23.75 4.04
CA PRO A 333 -2.97 22.99 2.90
C PRO A 333 -3.48 21.59 3.28
N GLY A 334 -2.86 20.97 4.30
CA GLY A 334 -3.28 19.68 4.83
C GLY A 334 -4.65 19.74 5.52
N GLU A 335 -4.94 20.82 6.25
CA GLU A 335 -6.24 21.02 6.88
C GLU A 335 -7.34 21.28 5.85
N LEU A 336 -7.08 22.14 4.86
CA LEU A 336 -7.99 22.32 3.74
C LEU A 336 -8.33 20.99 3.06
N LYS A 337 -7.31 20.17 2.74
CA LYS A 337 -7.50 18.88 2.10
C LYS A 337 -8.29 17.89 2.97
N ARG A 338 -8.15 17.96 4.28
CA ARG A 338 -8.78 17.05 5.24
C ARG A 338 -10.23 17.41 5.52
N HIS A 339 -10.55 18.70 5.57
CA HIS A 339 -11.83 19.20 6.08
C HIS A 339 -12.69 19.90 5.03
N CYS A 340 -12.14 20.22 3.86
CA CYS A 340 -12.88 20.94 2.83
C CYS A 340 -12.98 20.14 1.54
N ARG A 341 -14.17 20.10 0.97
CA ARG A 341 -14.39 19.54 -0.36
C ARG A 341 -13.82 20.46 -1.42
N ARG A 342 -13.45 19.88 -2.54
CA ARG A 342 -13.12 20.62 -3.76
C ARG A 342 -14.05 20.15 -4.87
N ARG A 343 -14.38 21.05 -5.78
CA ARG A 343 -15.08 20.75 -7.03
C ARG A 343 -14.21 21.19 -8.20
N THR A 344 -14.37 20.57 -9.36
CA THR A 344 -13.80 21.08 -10.59
C THR A 344 -14.51 22.36 -10.99
N ARG A 345 -13.75 23.32 -11.51
CA ARG A 345 -14.28 24.53 -12.12
C ARG A 345 -14.88 24.17 -13.47
N GLY A 346 -15.75 25.00 -14.03
CA GLY A 346 -16.27 24.81 -15.37
C GLY A 346 -15.16 24.81 -16.45
N VAL A 347 -15.41 24.14 -17.57
CA VAL A 347 -14.44 23.96 -18.67
C VAL A 347 -13.82 25.29 -19.11
N GLU A 348 -14.65 26.31 -19.36
CA GLU A 348 -14.18 27.62 -19.84
C GLU A 348 -13.42 28.39 -18.76
N GLU A 349 -13.82 28.27 -17.49
CA GLU A 349 -13.08 28.86 -16.38
C GLU A 349 -11.69 28.22 -16.25
N ILE A 350 -11.59 26.88 -16.30
CA ILE A 350 -10.31 26.16 -16.29
C ILE A 350 -9.44 26.60 -17.46
N ARG A 351 -10.01 26.66 -18.66
CA ARG A 351 -9.31 27.07 -19.87
C ARG A 351 -8.70 28.47 -19.72
N GLY A 352 -9.50 29.44 -19.29
CA GLY A 352 -9.04 30.83 -19.10
C GLY A 352 -7.99 30.93 -18.01
N MET A 353 -8.18 30.24 -16.89
CA MET A 353 -7.23 30.28 -15.76
C MET A 353 -5.88 29.62 -16.09
N ILE A 354 -5.89 28.48 -16.80
CA ILE A 354 -4.64 27.82 -17.20
C ILE A 354 -3.93 28.66 -18.27
N SER A 355 -4.64 29.23 -19.27
CA SER A 355 -4.03 30.12 -20.25
C SER A 355 -3.37 31.32 -19.58
N GLY A 356 -4.07 32.00 -18.66
CA GLY A 356 -3.50 33.12 -17.91
C GLY A 356 -2.32 32.71 -17.01
N LEU A 357 -2.35 31.52 -16.40
CA LEU A 357 -1.22 30.98 -15.67
C LEU A 357 0.01 30.80 -16.59
N LEU A 358 -0.20 30.16 -17.76
CA LEU A 358 0.90 29.92 -18.71
C LEU A 358 1.49 31.25 -19.23
N GLU A 359 0.64 32.24 -19.56
CA GLU A 359 1.08 33.58 -19.92
C GLU A 359 1.91 34.22 -18.81
N SER A 360 1.48 34.10 -17.55
CA SER A 360 2.19 34.70 -16.40
C SER A 360 3.56 34.08 -16.12
N VAL A 361 3.78 32.81 -16.49
CA VAL A 361 5.04 32.11 -16.26
C VAL A 361 5.93 32.01 -17.50
N TRP A 362 5.48 32.54 -18.64
CA TRP A 362 6.09 32.30 -19.95
C TRP A 362 7.57 32.73 -20.02
N GLU A 363 7.90 33.88 -19.47
CA GLU A 363 9.28 34.43 -19.46
C GLU A 363 9.98 34.30 -18.09
N LEU A 364 9.37 33.59 -17.12
CA LEU A 364 9.95 33.45 -15.81
C LEU A 364 11.22 32.60 -15.84
N THR A 365 12.28 33.15 -15.23
CA THR A 365 13.55 32.47 -15.04
C THR A 365 13.89 32.36 -13.55
N ASP A 366 14.77 31.43 -13.21
CA ASP A 366 15.42 31.39 -11.91
C ASP A 366 16.59 32.38 -11.82
N THR A 367 17.30 32.40 -10.70
CA THR A 367 18.47 33.27 -10.46
C THR A 367 19.66 32.95 -11.36
N THR A 368 19.69 31.81 -12.04
CA THR A 368 20.72 31.38 -12.98
C THR A 368 20.35 31.70 -14.43
N GLY A 369 19.15 32.23 -14.68
CA GLY A 369 18.63 32.51 -16.01
C GLY A 369 17.96 31.29 -16.68
N LEU A 370 17.79 30.18 -15.97
CA LEU A 370 17.08 29.03 -16.49
C LEU A 370 15.55 29.29 -16.52
N ARG A 371 14.93 29.16 -17.69
CA ARG A 371 13.49 29.35 -17.85
C ARG A 371 12.70 28.23 -17.14
N LEU A 372 11.56 28.57 -16.57
CA LEU A 372 10.64 27.59 -15.97
C LEU A 372 10.01 26.70 -17.04
N VAL A 373 9.61 27.27 -18.18
CA VAL A 373 8.90 26.57 -19.26
C VAL A 373 9.73 26.51 -20.54
N SER A 374 9.64 25.38 -21.23
CA SER A 374 10.07 25.24 -22.63
C SER A 374 8.91 25.65 -23.51
N HIS A 375 9.03 26.77 -24.26
CA HIS A 375 7.92 27.39 -24.97
C HIS A 375 7.20 26.43 -25.94
N ASP A 376 7.98 25.75 -26.80
CA ASP A 376 7.40 24.86 -27.81
C ASP A 376 6.76 23.62 -27.17
N SER A 377 7.43 23.03 -26.18
CA SER A 377 6.90 21.86 -25.46
C SER A 377 5.62 22.24 -24.68
N MET A 378 5.63 23.37 -23.98
CA MET A 378 4.47 23.79 -23.18
C MET A 378 3.28 24.16 -24.07
N ARG A 379 3.51 24.81 -25.22
CA ARG A 379 2.45 25.10 -26.20
C ARG A 379 1.82 23.80 -26.69
N HIS A 380 2.63 22.84 -27.09
CA HIS A 380 2.14 21.53 -27.52
C HIS A 380 1.36 20.80 -26.42
N VAL A 381 1.90 20.78 -25.20
CA VAL A 381 1.18 20.20 -24.04
C VAL A 381 -0.18 20.85 -23.87
N TRP A 382 -0.25 22.18 -23.89
CA TRP A 382 -1.53 22.87 -23.70
C TRP A 382 -2.51 22.60 -24.84
N GLU A 383 -2.08 22.63 -26.10
CA GLU A 383 -2.93 22.30 -27.26
C GLU A 383 -3.54 20.89 -27.15
N VAL A 384 -2.80 19.94 -26.60
CA VAL A 384 -3.32 18.57 -26.38
C VAL A 384 -4.25 18.53 -25.16
N GLN A 385 -3.81 19.11 -24.04
CA GLN A 385 -4.53 18.94 -22.76
C GLN A 385 -5.86 19.70 -22.71
N GLN A 386 -6.02 20.83 -23.40
CA GLN A 386 -7.30 21.54 -23.39
C GLN A 386 -8.47 20.74 -23.98
N LYS A 387 -8.20 19.71 -24.81
CA LYS A 387 -9.21 18.78 -25.35
C LYS A 387 -9.79 17.85 -24.28
N HIS A 388 -9.10 17.70 -23.16
CA HIS A 388 -9.48 16.83 -22.06
C HIS A 388 -10.14 17.56 -20.88
N LEU A 389 -10.42 18.87 -21.00
CA LEU A 389 -11.02 19.65 -19.90
C LEU A 389 -12.41 19.15 -19.51
N GLU A 390 -13.20 18.66 -20.49
CA GLU A 390 -14.47 18.01 -20.22
C GLU A 390 -14.32 16.69 -19.45
N CYS A 391 -13.25 15.95 -19.73
CA CYS A 391 -12.97 14.68 -19.06
C CYS A 391 -12.55 14.87 -17.58
N LEU A 392 -12.11 16.07 -17.20
CA LEU A 392 -11.76 16.43 -15.83
C LEU A 392 -12.97 16.76 -14.97
N GLN A 393 -14.11 17.09 -15.56
CA GLN A 393 -15.27 17.56 -14.85
C GLN A 393 -15.79 16.50 -13.87
N ASP A 394 -16.19 16.95 -12.69
CA ASP A 394 -16.83 16.06 -11.72
C ASP A 394 -18.13 15.49 -12.36
N PRO A 395 -18.37 14.18 -12.26
CA PRO A 395 -19.58 13.58 -12.82
C PRO A 395 -20.82 14.10 -12.06
N ALA A 396 -21.85 14.48 -12.81
CA ALA A 396 -23.07 14.99 -12.23
C ALA A 396 -23.77 13.94 -11.35
N GLY A 397 -24.23 14.34 -10.18
CA GLY A 397 -24.96 13.47 -9.25
C GLY A 397 -24.09 12.50 -8.45
N VAL A 398 -22.77 12.40 -8.70
CA VAL A 398 -21.87 11.48 -7.99
C VAL A 398 -21.26 12.15 -6.77
N ALA A 399 -21.46 11.56 -5.59
CA ALA A 399 -20.84 12.03 -4.36
C ALA A 399 -19.37 11.58 -4.28
N LEU A 400 -18.45 12.50 -4.57
CA LEU A 400 -17.01 12.22 -4.62
C LEU A 400 -16.31 12.24 -3.26
N TYR A 401 -17.00 12.65 -2.21
CA TYR A 401 -16.43 12.73 -0.86
C TYR A 401 -17.19 11.85 0.11
N THR A 402 -16.44 11.10 0.91
CA THR A 402 -16.97 10.28 2.01
C THR A 402 -16.45 10.83 3.34
N LYS A 403 -17.34 11.02 4.31
CA LYS A 403 -16.98 11.33 5.69
C LYS A 403 -16.40 10.07 6.34
N VAL A 404 -15.15 10.15 6.79
CA VAL A 404 -14.43 9.03 7.41
C VAL A 404 -14.21 9.22 8.91
N GLY A 405 -14.62 10.36 9.46
CA GLY A 405 -14.52 10.67 10.87
C GLY A 405 -14.83 12.13 11.15
N THR A 406 -14.64 12.52 12.39
CA THR A 406 -14.78 13.91 12.88
C THR A 406 -13.60 14.29 13.74
N LEU A 407 -13.29 15.57 13.78
CA LEU A 407 -12.27 16.16 14.65
C LEU A 407 -12.88 17.35 15.40
N GLN A 408 -12.69 17.39 16.71
CA GLN A 408 -13.02 18.56 17.53
C GLN A 408 -11.87 19.56 17.49
N LYS A 409 -12.13 20.79 17.06
CA LYS A 409 -11.15 21.87 16.99
C LYS A 409 -11.76 23.20 17.40
N GLY A 410 -11.16 23.87 18.39
CA GLY A 410 -11.70 25.10 18.93
C GLY A 410 -13.15 24.99 19.43
N GLY A 411 -13.56 23.82 19.94
CA GLY A 411 -14.94 23.55 20.35
C GLY A 411 -15.93 23.37 19.19
N LYS A 412 -15.44 23.33 17.95
CA LYS A 412 -16.22 23.05 16.72
C LYS A 412 -15.91 21.66 16.19
N GLU A 413 -16.94 20.99 15.68
CA GLU A 413 -16.79 19.71 15.01
C GLU A 413 -16.50 19.92 13.52
N LEU A 414 -15.42 19.31 13.03
CA LEU A 414 -15.01 19.33 11.63
C LEU A 414 -15.03 17.89 11.07
N ASP A 415 -15.64 17.72 9.91
CA ASP A 415 -15.64 16.46 9.21
C ASP A 415 -14.25 16.13 8.68
N ILE A 416 -13.84 14.88 8.79
CA ILE A 416 -12.68 14.34 8.10
C ILE A 416 -13.17 13.69 6.82
N LEU A 417 -12.75 14.24 5.69
CA LEU A 417 -13.23 13.87 4.38
C LEU A 417 -12.19 13.06 3.59
N ARG A 418 -12.64 12.02 2.91
CA ARG A 418 -11.86 11.29 1.92
C ARG A 418 -12.42 11.58 0.54
N CYS A 419 -11.53 11.97 -0.37
CA CYS A 419 -11.89 12.18 -1.78
C CYS A 419 -11.75 10.88 -2.57
N GLY A 420 -12.80 10.48 -3.28
CA GLY A 420 -12.81 9.34 -4.20
C GLY A 420 -12.22 9.65 -5.58
N ARG A 421 -11.98 10.93 -5.91
CA ARG A 421 -11.44 11.36 -7.20
C ARG A 421 -9.99 10.92 -7.38
N GLY A 422 -9.64 10.50 -8.59
CA GLY A 422 -8.28 10.22 -9.03
C GLY A 422 -7.71 8.86 -8.62
N SER A 423 -6.62 8.45 -9.25
CA SER A 423 -5.96 7.15 -9.06
C SER A 423 -4.79 7.18 -8.05
N SER A 424 -4.38 8.34 -7.57
CA SER A 424 -3.20 8.51 -6.70
C SER A 424 -3.23 7.67 -5.40
N SER A 425 -4.37 7.18 -4.98
CA SER A 425 -4.49 6.23 -3.87
C SER A 425 -3.99 4.82 -4.24
N LEU A 426 -4.06 4.44 -5.52
CA LEU A 426 -3.52 3.16 -6.03
C LEU A 426 -2.00 3.20 -6.13
N GLU A 427 -1.42 4.33 -6.55
CA GLU A 427 0.03 4.52 -6.62
C GLU A 427 0.71 4.45 -5.25
N ARG A 428 0.03 4.89 -4.19
CA ARG A 428 0.51 4.86 -2.81
C ARG A 428 0.24 3.54 -2.10
N THR A 429 -0.64 2.70 -2.66
CA THR A 429 -0.85 1.36 -2.11
C THR A 429 0.43 0.58 -2.41
N PRO A 430 1.17 0.15 -1.38
CA PRO A 430 2.34 -0.67 -1.63
C PRO A 430 1.86 -1.90 -2.38
N THR A 431 2.46 -2.18 -3.52
CA THR A 431 2.26 -3.38 -4.34
C THR A 431 2.59 -4.68 -3.59
N VAL A 432 2.71 -4.62 -2.32
CA VAL A 432 3.33 -5.53 -1.38
C VAL A 432 2.40 -6.62 -0.87
N GLY A 433 1.11 -6.39 -0.82
CA GLY A 433 0.16 -7.44 -0.44
C GLY A 433 -0.21 -8.39 -1.57
N TYR A 434 0.09 -8.04 -2.81
CA TYR A 434 -0.45 -8.71 -3.99
C TYR A 434 0.57 -9.47 -4.85
N SER A 435 1.86 -9.42 -4.54
CA SER A 435 2.88 -10.13 -5.34
C SER A 435 2.74 -11.66 -5.33
N CYS A 436 1.82 -12.21 -4.56
CA CYS A 436 1.59 -13.66 -4.49
C CYS A 436 0.24 -14.12 -5.04
N VAL A 437 -0.70 -13.21 -5.39
CA VAL A 437 -2.00 -13.60 -5.96
C VAL A 437 -1.91 -13.88 -7.47
N PHE A 438 -0.79 -13.53 -8.10
CA PHE A 438 -0.64 -13.54 -9.55
C PHE A 438 -0.04 -14.79 -10.17
N THR A 439 0.18 -15.87 -9.43
CA THR A 439 0.86 -17.05 -9.97
C THR A 439 -0.10 -18.19 -10.35
N LEU A 440 -1.41 -17.96 -10.34
CA LEU A 440 -2.38 -19.01 -10.70
C LEU A 440 -3.46 -18.47 -11.65
N GLN A 441 -3.11 -18.37 -12.92
CA GLN A 441 -3.96 -18.64 -14.09
C GLN A 441 -3.16 -19.40 -15.10
#